data_3bb9816bdc2e00f6b42835f98a1384f2
#
_entry.id   3bb9816bdc2e00f6b42835f98a1384f2
#
_cell.length_a   1.000
_cell.length_b   1.000
_cell.length_c   1.000
_cell.angle_alpha   90.00
_cell.angle_beta   90.00
_cell.angle_gamma   90.00
#
_symmetry.space_group_name_H-M   'P 1'
#
loop_
_entity.id
_entity.type
_entity.pdbx_description
1 polymer ?
#
loop_
_entity_poly.entity_id
_entity_poly.type
_entity_poly.pdbx_seq_one_letter_code
_entity_poly.pdbx_strand_id
1 'polypeptide(L)'
;MNAAPVPRTFRIVGEMQRVDERETPHPMMARGDFGERAQRWRHGRSGDAFVRIFNAGRATDPWNAMAHLFVQAPEGKVNPVVTPVGDPAKMSQQIKEIARFFGADAVGITHLDQAYVYTHRAHAWRGDGTKDGNPITLNHKYAICMGLAGDNDRYMAAPSHIADAHYSMGNTLSMIPAFMLAGYIREMGYPARWHAYNSMDVNPLPLAIMAGLGELGRHGMLIHEEYGSRMHLMVVTTDLPLAVDEPVDLAVEEFCRYCKKCARTCPSRSITFSDVKDVYNGVEKWRINVDSCYMNRVAVNHNCLYCTTSCCYNKKPGVWYHTLAMGLLKKTPLRLRPLVVRPLVWMDDLFWGKRPHVGMKWLDYDSDPPDGTCDVPGCVALHRPQHKKRLQRPGPEAPSRLYPSDRPVSVS
;
A
#
# COMPACT_ATOMS: atom_id res chain seq x y z
N MET A 1 20.04 -26.99 9.96
CA MET A 1 20.04 -25.59 10.37
C MET A 1 18.62 -25.10 10.15
N ASN A 2 17.91 -24.71 11.21
CA ASN A 2 16.54 -24.23 11.05
C ASN A 2 16.57 -22.91 10.26
N ALA A 3 15.85 -22.88 9.15
CA ALA A 3 15.64 -21.64 8.40
C ALA A 3 15.00 -20.59 9.33
N ALA A 4 15.39 -19.33 9.18
CA ALA A 4 14.74 -18.27 9.92
C ALA A 4 13.24 -18.22 9.54
N PRO A 5 12.34 -17.96 10.50
CA PRO A 5 10.91 -17.90 10.19
C PRO A 5 10.64 -16.80 9.15
N VAL A 6 9.78 -17.09 8.19
CA VAL A 6 9.32 -16.15 7.15
C VAL A 6 7.83 -15.85 7.44
N PRO A 7 7.37 -14.60 7.31
CA PRO A 7 8.10 -13.39 6.92
C PRO A 7 8.89 -12.78 8.09
N ARG A 8 10.11 -12.27 7.82
CA ARG A 8 10.98 -11.71 8.86
C ARG A 8 10.68 -10.25 9.21
N THR A 9 10.21 -9.49 8.24
CA THR A 9 9.87 -8.07 8.40
C THR A 9 8.46 -7.85 8.95
N PHE A 10 7.65 -8.90 8.99
CA PHE A 10 6.29 -8.93 9.54
C PHE A 10 6.14 -10.23 10.34
N ARG A 11 6.62 -10.24 11.57
CA ARG A 11 6.66 -11.45 12.39
C ARG A 11 5.52 -11.46 13.40
N ILE A 12 4.67 -12.48 13.31
CA ILE A 12 3.61 -12.71 14.30
C ILE A 12 4.29 -13.26 15.56
N VAL A 13 4.16 -12.56 16.69
CA VAL A 13 4.78 -12.87 17.98
C VAL A 13 3.78 -13.00 19.12
N GLY A 14 2.52 -12.70 18.86
CA GLY A 14 1.43 -12.76 19.83
C GLY A 14 0.07 -12.85 19.15
N GLU A 15 -0.97 -12.83 19.95
CA GLU A 15 -2.35 -12.83 19.46
C GLU A 15 -2.64 -11.53 18.68
N MET A 16 -3.26 -11.66 17.51
CA MET A 16 -3.73 -10.53 16.70
C MET A 16 -5.24 -10.37 16.90
N GLN A 17 -5.66 -9.15 17.09
CA GLN A 17 -7.07 -8.78 17.15
C GLN A 17 -7.53 -8.14 15.84
N ARG A 18 -8.79 -8.31 15.51
CA ARG A 18 -9.43 -7.60 14.40
C ARG A 18 -9.44 -6.11 14.69
N VAL A 19 -9.16 -5.31 13.67
CA VAL A 19 -9.12 -3.84 13.75
C VAL A 19 -10.44 -3.28 13.22
N ASP A 20 -10.92 -2.18 13.78
CA ASP A 20 -12.03 -1.41 13.23
C ASP A 20 -11.52 -0.56 12.05
N GLU A 21 -12.15 -0.67 10.88
CA GLU A 21 -11.76 0.14 9.72
C GLU A 21 -11.86 1.64 10.00
N ARG A 22 -12.79 2.06 10.87
CA ARG A 22 -12.98 3.46 11.28
C ARG A 22 -11.77 4.06 11.98
N GLU A 23 -10.92 3.21 12.60
CA GLU A 23 -9.68 3.59 13.26
C GLU A 23 -8.47 3.60 12.30
N THR A 24 -8.70 3.41 11.01
CA THR A 24 -7.65 3.56 10.01
C THR A 24 -7.54 5.02 9.54
N PRO A 25 -6.36 5.45 9.02
CA PRO A 25 -6.09 6.87 8.77
C PRO A 25 -7.04 7.56 7.77
N HIS A 26 -7.55 6.84 6.77
CA HIS A 26 -8.47 7.43 5.80
C HIS A 26 -9.83 7.81 6.42
N PRO A 27 -10.54 6.91 7.12
CA PRO A 27 -11.76 7.27 7.85
C PRO A 27 -11.53 8.31 8.93
N MET A 28 -10.42 8.23 9.68
CA MET A 28 -10.07 9.24 10.69
C MET A 28 -9.95 10.63 10.06
N MET A 29 -9.27 10.74 8.92
CA MET A 29 -9.22 12.00 8.16
C MET A 29 -10.60 12.45 7.71
N ALA A 30 -11.46 11.52 7.28
CA ALA A 30 -12.81 11.83 6.81
C ALA A 30 -13.71 12.38 7.93
N ARG A 31 -13.57 11.88 9.17
CA ARG A 31 -14.28 12.39 10.35
C ARG A 31 -13.75 13.73 10.85
N GLY A 32 -12.55 14.14 10.44
CA GLY A 32 -11.93 15.38 10.90
C GLY A 32 -10.93 15.21 12.04
N ASP A 33 -10.54 13.99 12.40
CA ASP A 33 -9.64 13.68 13.52
C ASP A 33 -8.26 14.35 13.34
N PHE A 34 -7.87 14.67 12.09
CA PHE A 34 -6.65 15.42 11.75
C PHE A 34 -6.87 16.95 11.66
N GLY A 35 -8.03 17.46 12.04
CA GLY A 35 -8.35 18.88 12.13
C GLY A 35 -8.75 19.54 10.81
N GLU A 36 -9.15 20.84 10.88
CA GLU A 36 -9.71 21.61 9.77
C GLU A 36 -8.82 21.67 8.52
N ARG A 37 -7.49 21.73 8.70
CA ARG A 37 -6.55 21.76 7.59
C ARG A 37 -6.64 20.49 6.73
N ALA A 38 -6.78 19.34 7.37
CA ALA A 38 -6.96 18.04 6.69
C ALA A 38 -8.32 18.00 5.98
N GLN A 39 -9.36 18.60 6.56
CA GLN A 39 -10.67 18.71 5.94
C GLN A 39 -10.63 19.61 4.71
N ARG A 40 -9.98 20.78 4.77
CA ARG A 40 -9.76 21.64 3.60
C ARG A 40 -9.02 20.91 2.50
N TRP A 41 -7.97 20.17 2.80
CA TRP A 41 -7.27 19.37 1.81
C TRP A 41 -8.16 18.29 1.18
N ARG A 42 -9.00 17.60 1.96
CA ARG A 42 -9.94 16.60 1.46
C ARG A 42 -10.95 17.19 0.48
N HIS A 43 -11.50 18.35 0.79
CA HIS A 43 -12.55 19.00 -0.01
C HIS A 43 -11.99 19.92 -1.10
N GLY A 44 -10.80 20.43 -0.92
CA GLY A 44 -10.17 21.45 -1.78
C GLY A 44 -9.00 20.93 -2.61
N ARG A 45 -8.85 19.62 -2.76
CA ARG A 45 -7.75 19.03 -3.54
C ARG A 45 -7.61 19.76 -4.88
N SER A 46 -6.45 20.33 -5.06
CA SER A 46 -5.86 21.11 -6.12
C SER A 46 -6.81 21.50 -7.27
N GLY A 47 -6.75 22.74 -7.68
CA GLY A 47 -7.39 23.24 -8.90
C GLY A 47 -7.02 22.48 -10.17
N ASP A 48 -6.06 21.56 -10.11
CA ASP A 48 -5.60 20.78 -11.24
C ASP A 48 -6.67 19.76 -11.69
N ALA A 49 -7.24 20.03 -12.88
CA ALA A 49 -8.25 19.16 -13.49
C ALA A 49 -7.73 17.74 -13.72
N PHE A 50 -6.44 17.56 -14.00
CA PHE A 50 -5.82 16.27 -14.26
C PHE A 50 -5.81 15.39 -13.00
N VAL A 51 -5.46 15.96 -11.84
CA VAL A 51 -5.52 15.26 -10.55
C VAL A 51 -6.95 14.98 -10.14
N ARG A 52 -7.89 15.90 -10.42
CA ARG A 52 -9.31 15.72 -10.10
C ARG A 52 -9.96 14.57 -10.85
N ILE A 53 -9.56 14.30 -12.10
CA ILE A 53 -10.07 13.17 -12.89
C ILE A 53 -9.83 11.84 -12.19
N PHE A 54 -8.68 11.70 -11.50
CA PHE A 54 -8.27 10.45 -10.86
C PHE A 54 -8.50 10.42 -9.34
N ASN A 55 -9.00 11.50 -8.76
CA ASN A 55 -9.29 11.54 -7.33
C ASN A 55 -10.67 10.95 -7.03
N ALA A 56 -10.69 9.82 -6.35
CA ALA A 56 -11.89 9.25 -5.78
C ALA A 56 -12.53 10.23 -4.79
N GLY A 57 -13.76 10.64 -5.01
CA GLY A 57 -14.53 11.45 -4.06
C GLY A 57 -15.44 12.53 -4.65
N ARG A 58 -15.46 12.70 -5.96
CA ARG A 58 -16.42 13.64 -6.61
C ARG A 58 -17.31 12.91 -7.61
N ALA A 59 -18.59 12.90 -7.36
CA ALA A 59 -19.61 12.23 -8.19
C ALA A 59 -19.70 12.73 -9.65
N THR A 60 -19.01 13.81 -9.99
CA THR A 60 -18.97 14.39 -11.34
C THR A 60 -17.77 13.95 -12.17
N ASP A 61 -16.87 13.14 -11.61
CA ASP A 61 -15.67 12.69 -12.25
C ASP A 61 -15.93 11.36 -12.97
N PRO A 62 -15.63 11.19 -14.28
CA PRO A 62 -15.90 9.97 -15.04
C PRO A 62 -15.25 8.72 -14.41
N TRP A 63 -14.06 8.86 -13.84
CA TRP A 63 -13.37 7.76 -13.15
C TRP A 63 -14.04 7.38 -11.84
N ASN A 64 -14.54 8.36 -11.11
CA ASN A 64 -15.34 8.12 -9.92
C ASN A 64 -16.68 7.46 -10.23
N ALA A 65 -17.35 7.91 -11.29
CA ALA A 65 -18.58 7.28 -11.73
C ALA A 65 -18.35 5.79 -12.04
N MET A 66 -17.23 5.46 -12.71
CA MET A 66 -16.84 4.08 -12.98
C MET A 66 -16.48 3.32 -11.69
N ALA A 67 -15.73 3.94 -10.79
CA ALA A 67 -15.43 3.37 -9.49
C ALA A 67 -16.70 3.10 -8.67
N HIS A 68 -17.66 4.03 -8.66
CA HIS A 68 -18.94 3.85 -7.99
C HIS A 68 -19.79 2.72 -8.59
N LEU A 69 -19.76 2.52 -9.91
CA LEU A 69 -20.45 1.40 -10.55
C LEU A 69 -19.90 0.04 -10.07
N PHE A 70 -18.58 -0.07 -9.94
CA PHE A 70 -17.95 -1.31 -9.43
C PHE A 70 -18.22 -1.50 -7.94
N VAL A 71 -18.19 -0.45 -7.13
CA VAL A 71 -18.36 -0.54 -5.67
C VAL A 71 -19.77 -0.96 -5.25
N GLN A 72 -20.79 -0.69 -6.07
CA GLN A 72 -22.17 -1.06 -5.76
C GLN A 72 -22.44 -2.58 -5.72
N ALA A 73 -21.52 -3.42 -6.20
CA ALA A 73 -21.69 -4.87 -6.24
C ALA A 73 -20.43 -5.63 -5.78
N PRO A 74 -19.93 -5.42 -4.53
CA PRO A 74 -18.76 -6.17 -4.03
C PRO A 74 -19.04 -7.67 -3.90
N GLU A 75 -20.29 -8.01 -3.67
CA GLU A 75 -20.83 -9.35 -3.69
C GLU A 75 -21.82 -9.47 -4.86
N GLY A 76 -22.14 -10.67 -5.27
CA GLY A 76 -23.06 -10.90 -6.36
C GLY A 76 -23.73 -12.27 -6.27
N LYS A 77 -24.69 -12.51 -7.15
CA LYS A 77 -25.36 -13.80 -7.23
C LYS A 77 -24.35 -14.89 -7.57
N VAL A 78 -24.42 -16.00 -6.86
CA VAL A 78 -23.62 -17.21 -7.09
C VAL A 78 -24.41 -18.15 -7.99
N ASN A 79 -23.76 -18.70 -9.01
CA ASN A 79 -24.37 -19.72 -9.88
C ASN A 79 -24.73 -20.92 -9.02
N PRO A 80 -25.99 -21.45 -9.13
CA PRO A 80 -26.40 -22.63 -8.38
C PRO A 80 -25.70 -23.91 -8.83
N VAL A 81 -25.12 -23.93 -10.03
CA VAL A 81 -24.34 -25.06 -10.55
C VAL A 81 -22.88 -24.89 -10.14
N VAL A 82 -22.42 -25.83 -9.30
CA VAL A 82 -21.02 -25.80 -8.79
C VAL A 82 -20.12 -26.58 -9.74
N THR A 83 -19.08 -25.93 -10.23
CA THR A 83 -18.00 -26.57 -10.99
C THR A 83 -17.12 -27.36 -10.02
N PRO A 84 -16.99 -28.68 -10.14
CA PRO A 84 -16.22 -29.48 -9.20
C PRO A 84 -14.71 -29.19 -9.31
N VAL A 85 -14.05 -29.05 -8.17
CA VAL A 85 -12.59 -28.89 -8.09
C VAL A 85 -11.98 -30.24 -7.73
N GLY A 86 -11.37 -30.91 -8.71
CA GLY A 86 -10.70 -32.18 -8.48
C GLY A 86 -9.31 -32.05 -7.86
N ASP A 87 -8.59 -30.98 -8.18
CA ASP A 87 -7.23 -30.70 -7.69
C ASP A 87 -7.09 -29.23 -7.34
N PRO A 88 -7.03 -28.88 -6.03
CA PRO A 88 -6.88 -27.49 -5.60
C PRO A 88 -5.60 -26.81 -6.11
N ALA A 89 -4.49 -27.56 -6.30
CA ALA A 89 -3.25 -26.98 -6.78
C ALA A 89 -3.36 -26.53 -8.25
N LYS A 90 -3.98 -27.35 -9.09
CA LYS A 90 -4.28 -26.99 -10.49
C LYS A 90 -5.27 -25.84 -10.57
N MET A 91 -6.30 -25.86 -9.73
CA MET A 91 -7.26 -24.77 -9.66
C MET A 91 -6.57 -23.46 -9.28
N SER A 92 -5.64 -23.47 -8.30
CA SER A 92 -4.88 -22.29 -7.91
C SER A 92 -4.04 -21.72 -9.06
N GLN A 93 -3.42 -22.58 -9.87
CA GLN A 93 -2.68 -22.15 -11.06
C GLN A 93 -3.63 -21.50 -12.09
N GLN A 94 -4.77 -22.12 -12.37
CA GLN A 94 -5.77 -21.57 -13.29
C GLN A 94 -6.29 -20.21 -12.83
N ILE A 95 -6.62 -20.08 -11.55
CA ILE A 95 -7.10 -18.82 -10.96
C ILE A 95 -6.03 -17.73 -11.06
N LYS A 96 -4.75 -18.05 -10.83
CA LYS A 96 -3.64 -17.10 -11.00
C LYS A 96 -3.50 -16.63 -12.45
N GLU A 97 -3.60 -17.53 -13.42
CA GLU A 97 -3.56 -17.16 -14.85
C GLU A 97 -4.76 -16.32 -15.28
N ILE A 98 -5.94 -16.65 -14.80
CA ILE A 98 -7.17 -15.87 -15.05
C ILE A 98 -7.07 -14.48 -14.43
N ALA A 99 -6.53 -14.37 -13.20
CA ALA A 99 -6.30 -13.07 -12.57
C ALA A 99 -5.33 -12.21 -13.37
N ARG A 100 -4.25 -12.81 -13.92
CA ARG A 100 -3.31 -12.12 -14.82
C ARG A 100 -3.98 -11.71 -16.13
N PHE A 101 -4.79 -12.58 -16.70
CA PHE A 101 -5.58 -12.26 -17.90
C PHE A 101 -6.51 -11.06 -17.68
N PHE A 102 -7.05 -10.89 -16.47
CA PHE A 102 -7.84 -9.71 -16.09
C PHE A 102 -7.00 -8.47 -15.75
N GLY A 103 -5.67 -8.56 -15.80
CA GLY A 103 -4.77 -7.43 -15.65
C GLY A 103 -4.04 -7.33 -14.30
N ALA A 104 -4.01 -8.40 -13.49
CA ALA A 104 -3.15 -8.43 -12.32
C ALA A 104 -1.69 -8.75 -12.71
N ASP A 105 -0.72 -7.96 -12.21
CA ASP A 105 0.71 -8.18 -12.47
C ASP A 105 1.30 -9.24 -11.53
N ALA A 106 0.78 -9.34 -10.31
CA ALA A 106 1.20 -10.33 -9.31
C ALA A 106 -0.03 -10.98 -8.66
N VAL A 107 0.05 -12.29 -8.40
CA VAL A 107 -1.03 -13.05 -7.79
C VAL A 107 -0.47 -14.11 -6.83
N GLY A 108 -1.03 -14.17 -5.65
CA GLY A 108 -0.75 -15.19 -4.64
C GLY A 108 -2.00 -15.54 -3.84
N ILE A 109 -2.01 -16.69 -3.20
CA ILE A 109 -3.16 -17.23 -2.49
C ILE A 109 -2.75 -17.57 -1.05
N THR A 110 -3.58 -17.20 -0.08
CA THR A 110 -3.38 -17.56 1.33
C THR A 110 -4.70 -17.93 1.98
N HIS A 111 -4.66 -18.53 3.16
CA HIS A 111 -5.84 -18.62 4.00
C HIS A 111 -6.28 -17.24 4.48
N LEU A 112 -7.60 -17.04 4.57
CA LEU A 112 -8.16 -15.83 5.18
C LEU A 112 -8.13 -15.96 6.70
N ASP A 113 -7.09 -15.40 7.34
CA ASP A 113 -7.06 -15.25 8.79
C ASP A 113 -8.02 -14.14 9.21
N GLN A 114 -8.90 -14.44 10.18
CA GLN A 114 -9.90 -13.50 10.69
C GLN A 114 -9.28 -12.25 11.35
N ALA A 115 -8.04 -12.33 11.83
CA ALA A 115 -7.32 -11.16 12.35
C ALA A 115 -7.09 -10.07 11.29
N TYR A 116 -7.15 -10.41 10.00
CA TYR A 116 -7.02 -9.46 8.88
C TYR A 116 -8.37 -8.97 8.35
N VAL A 117 -9.50 -9.46 8.86
CA VAL A 117 -10.84 -8.94 8.56
C VAL A 117 -11.16 -7.80 9.52
N TYR A 118 -11.60 -6.64 9.00
CA TYR A 118 -12.01 -5.54 9.86
C TYR A 118 -13.27 -5.90 10.66
N THR A 119 -13.44 -5.28 11.84
CA THR A 119 -14.62 -5.52 12.67
C THR A 119 -15.85 -4.77 12.15
N HIS A 120 -15.67 -3.51 11.76
CA HIS A 120 -16.73 -2.63 11.29
C HIS A 120 -16.28 -1.85 10.06
N ARG A 121 -17.22 -1.54 9.19
CA ARG A 121 -17.00 -0.76 7.97
C ARG A 121 -16.91 0.72 8.29
N ALA A 122 -16.01 1.40 7.60
CA ALA A 122 -15.96 2.85 7.55
C ALA A 122 -16.60 3.35 6.25
N HIS A 123 -17.49 4.31 6.36
CA HIS A 123 -18.24 4.84 5.20
C HIS A 123 -17.46 5.86 4.37
N ALA A 124 -16.34 6.37 4.86
CA ALA A 124 -15.67 7.57 4.33
C ALA A 124 -15.49 7.61 2.80
N TRP A 125 -15.41 6.46 2.14
CA TRP A 125 -15.12 6.35 0.71
C TRP A 125 -15.99 5.34 -0.02
N ARG A 126 -16.90 4.66 0.68
CA ARG A 126 -17.71 3.59 0.11
C ARG A 126 -18.89 4.16 -0.66
N GLY A 127 -19.04 3.76 -1.93
CA GLY A 127 -20.24 4.02 -2.72
C GLY A 127 -21.26 2.87 -2.67
N ASP A 128 -21.01 1.83 -1.86
CA ASP A 128 -21.82 0.61 -1.81
C ASP A 128 -23.10 0.73 -0.96
N GLY A 129 -23.43 1.93 -0.49
CA GLY A 129 -24.61 2.21 0.34
C GLY A 129 -24.52 1.68 1.77
N THR A 130 -23.39 1.09 2.18
CA THR A 130 -23.20 0.63 3.56
C THR A 130 -23.09 1.81 4.52
N LYS A 131 -23.67 1.65 5.71
CA LYS A 131 -23.59 2.67 6.77
C LYS A 131 -22.28 2.57 7.53
N ASP A 132 -21.79 3.70 8.01
CA ASP A 132 -20.64 3.75 8.91
C ASP A 132 -20.92 2.90 10.16
N GLY A 133 -19.94 2.10 10.57
CA GLY A 133 -20.06 1.24 11.74
C GLY A 133 -20.84 -0.06 11.53
N ASN A 134 -21.24 -0.42 10.29
CA ASN A 134 -21.81 -1.73 10.06
C ASN A 134 -20.79 -2.84 10.38
N PRO A 135 -21.18 -3.86 11.20
CA PRO A 135 -20.28 -4.98 11.49
C PRO A 135 -19.98 -5.79 10.22
N ILE A 136 -18.77 -6.32 10.16
CA ILE A 136 -18.33 -7.17 9.04
C ILE A 136 -18.37 -8.62 9.47
N THR A 137 -19.16 -9.41 8.74
CA THR A 137 -19.17 -10.87 8.83
C THR A 137 -18.67 -11.43 7.52
N LEU A 138 -17.45 -11.94 7.51
CA LEU A 138 -16.79 -12.49 6.34
C LEU A 138 -16.08 -13.78 6.74
N ASN A 139 -16.65 -14.92 6.34
CA ASN A 139 -16.20 -16.24 6.76
C ASN A 139 -15.60 -17.08 5.61
N HIS A 140 -15.17 -16.44 4.54
CA HIS A 140 -14.50 -17.14 3.44
C HIS A 140 -13.19 -17.78 3.93
N LYS A 141 -12.79 -18.87 3.27
CA LYS A 141 -11.62 -19.67 3.69
C LYS A 141 -10.31 -19.14 3.10
N TYR A 142 -10.37 -18.60 1.90
CA TYR A 142 -9.19 -18.21 1.13
C TYR A 142 -9.23 -16.75 0.73
N ALA A 143 -8.04 -16.17 0.59
CA ALA A 143 -7.80 -14.84 0.05
C ALA A 143 -6.86 -14.95 -1.16
N ILE A 144 -7.33 -14.56 -2.33
CA ILE A 144 -6.54 -14.42 -3.55
C ILE A 144 -6.05 -12.99 -3.57
N CYS A 145 -4.76 -12.80 -3.27
CA CYS A 145 -4.12 -11.50 -3.22
C CYS A 145 -3.54 -11.17 -4.59
N MET A 146 -3.84 -9.98 -5.08
CA MET A 146 -3.37 -9.51 -6.37
C MET A 146 -2.70 -8.15 -6.23
N GLY A 147 -1.80 -7.83 -7.14
CA GLY A 147 -1.15 -6.55 -7.23
C GLY A 147 -1.19 -6.01 -8.65
N LEU A 148 -1.50 -4.73 -8.80
CA LEU A 148 -1.34 -3.98 -10.04
C LEU A 148 -0.11 -3.08 -9.90
N ALA A 149 0.86 -3.24 -10.78
CA ALA A 149 2.12 -2.49 -10.74
C ALA A 149 1.93 -1.08 -11.32
N GLY A 150 2.38 -0.09 -10.59
CA GLY A 150 2.45 1.27 -11.10
C GLY A 150 3.67 1.49 -11.99
N ASP A 151 3.51 2.33 -13.01
CA ASP A 151 4.61 2.72 -13.91
C ASP A 151 5.77 3.38 -13.15
N ASN A 152 6.98 2.90 -13.41
CA ASN A 152 8.16 3.36 -12.67
C ASN A 152 8.44 4.84 -12.87
N ASP A 153 8.39 5.33 -14.11
CA ASP A 153 8.80 6.69 -14.43
C ASP A 153 7.83 7.71 -13.84
N ARG A 154 6.53 7.40 -13.86
CA ARG A 154 5.50 8.24 -13.25
C ARG A 154 5.60 8.26 -11.73
N TYR A 155 5.91 7.11 -11.09
CA TYR A 155 6.20 7.09 -9.65
C TYR A 155 7.45 7.88 -9.30
N MET A 156 8.52 7.75 -10.10
CA MET A 156 9.79 8.44 -9.87
C MET A 156 9.68 9.96 -10.10
N ALA A 157 8.60 10.45 -10.72
CA ALA A 157 8.28 11.87 -10.79
C ALA A 157 7.79 12.47 -9.46
N ALA A 158 7.54 11.66 -8.42
CA ALA A 158 7.11 12.17 -7.12
C ALA A 158 8.23 12.99 -6.43
N PRO A 159 7.85 14.08 -5.72
CA PRO A 159 6.49 14.56 -5.49
C PRO A 159 6.00 15.45 -6.63
N SER A 160 5.00 15.01 -7.35
CA SER A 160 4.38 15.82 -8.42
C SER A 160 2.90 15.45 -8.60
N HIS A 161 2.14 16.32 -9.24
CA HIS A 161 0.73 16.04 -9.53
C HIS A 161 0.56 14.85 -10.47
N ILE A 162 1.52 14.61 -11.38
CA ILE A 162 1.46 13.43 -12.27
C ILE A 162 1.65 12.12 -11.50
N ALA A 163 2.55 12.11 -10.51
CA ALA A 163 2.74 10.95 -9.65
C ALA A 163 1.49 10.71 -8.78
N ASP A 164 0.86 11.77 -8.27
CA ASP A 164 -0.40 11.69 -7.51
C ASP A 164 -1.55 11.18 -8.37
N ALA A 165 -1.71 11.70 -9.58
CA ALA A 165 -2.71 11.25 -10.54
C ALA A 165 -2.51 9.79 -10.93
N HIS A 166 -1.26 9.38 -11.20
CA HIS A 166 -0.93 8.01 -11.52
C HIS A 166 -1.21 7.05 -10.35
N TYR A 167 -0.87 7.44 -9.13
CA TYR A 167 -1.22 6.68 -7.92
C TYR A 167 -2.74 6.53 -7.77
N SER A 168 -3.48 7.60 -7.97
CA SER A 168 -4.95 7.59 -7.87
C SER A 168 -5.60 6.76 -8.98
N MET A 169 -5.07 6.82 -10.21
CA MET A 169 -5.49 5.98 -11.34
C MET A 169 -5.25 4.50 -11.03
N GLY A 170 -4.09 4.14 -10.47
CA GLY A 170 -3.77 2.77 -10.10
C GLY A 170 -4.76 2.20 -9.07
N ASN A 171 -5.20 3.00 -8.10
CA ASN A 171 -6.25 2.62 -7.16
C ASN A 171 -7.58 2.27 -7.88
N THR A 172 -7.96 3.04 -8.89
CA THR A 172 -9.19 2.79 -9.67
C THR A 172 -9.03 1.56 -10.56
N LEU A 173 -7.93 1.46 -11.30
CA LEU A 173 -7.68 0.34 -12.21
C LEU A 173 -7.54 -1.00 -11.48
N SER A 174 -7.04 -1.01 -10.24
CA SER A 174 -6.94 -2.23 -9.44
C SER A 174 -8.30 -2.86 -9.11
N MET A 175 -9.41 -2.12 -9.20
CA MET A 175 -10.74 -2.68 -8.99
C MET A 175 -11.16 -3.64 -10.11
N ILE A 176 -10.71 -3.44 -11.34
CA ILE A 176 -11.12 -4.21 -12.51
C ILE A 176 -10.75 -5.70 -12.39
N PRO A 177 -9.48 -6.08 -12.17
CA PRO A 177 -9.12 -7.49 -12.00
C PRO A 177 -9.85 -8.15 -10.83
N ALA A 178 -10.01 -7.44 -9.71
CA ALA A 178 -10.69 -7.97 -8.54
C ALA A 178 -12.17 -8.23 -8.79
N PHE A 179 -12.87 -7.28 -9.42
CA PHE A 179 -14.27 -7.41 -9.81
C PHE A 179 -14.47 -8.58 -10.78
N MET A 180 -13.66 -8.64 -11.84
CA MET A 180 -13.77 -9.68 -12.88
C MET A 180 -13.49 -11.07 -12.30
N LEU A 181 -12.47 -11.21 -11.46
CA LEU A 181 -12.12 -12.50 -10.85
C LEU A 181 -13.22 -12.97 -9.89
N ALA A 182 -13.75 -12.07 -9.05
CA ALA A 182 -14.85 -12.44 -8.16
C ALA A 182 -16.09 -12.86 -8.93
N GLY A 183 -16.42 -12.18 -10.04
CA GLY A 183 -17.49 -12.56 -10.96
C GLY A 183 -17.26 -13.96 -11.54
N TYR A 184 -16.06 -14.22 -12.06
CA TYR A 184 -15.69 -15.52 -12.61
C TYR A 184 -15.86 -16.66 -11.59
N ILE A 185 -15.39 -16.46 -10.34
CA ILE A 185 -15.52 -17.47 -9.28
C ILE A 185 -16.99 -17.71 -8.91
N ARG A 186 -17.82 -16.67 -8.90
CA ARG A 186 -19.25 -16.81 -8.65
C ARG A 186 -19.96 -17.58 -9.76
N GLU A 187 -19.54 -17.40 -11.02
CA GLU A 187 -20.04 -18.22 -12.15
C GLU A 187 -19.62 -19.69 -12.05
N MET A 188 -18.50 -20.00 -11.38
CA MET A 188 -18.12 -21.38 -11.04
C MET A 188 -18.96 -21.99 -9.90
N GLY A 189 -19.88 -21.24 -9.29
CA GLY A 189 -20.75 -21.70 -8.20
C GLY A 189 -20.14 -21.52 -6.79
N TYR A 190 -19.11 -20.72 -6.62
CA TYR A 190 -18.51 -20.44 -5.31
C TYR A 190 -18.74 -19.00 -4.87
N PRO A 191 -19.05 -18.76 -3.58
CA PRO A 191 -19.14 -17.39 -3.07
C PRO A 191 -17.79 -16.70 -3.21
N ALA A 192 -17.82 -15.46 -3.67
CA ALA A 192 -16.64 -14.62 -3.81
C ALA A 192 -16.98 -13.15 -3.65
N ARG A 193 -16.14 -12.45 -2.88
CA ARG A 193 -16.20 -11.01 -2.66
C ARG A 193 -14.88 -10.37 -3.06
N TRP A 194 -14.93 -9.30 -3.84
CA TRP A 194 -13.75 -8.53 -4.15
C TRP A 194 -13.53 -7.40 -3.12
N HIS A 195 -12.26 -7.09 -2.89
CA HIS A 195 -11.77 -6.05 -2.00
C HIS A 195 -10.68 -5.24 -2.72
N ALA A 196 -10.97 -3.99 -3.00
CA ALA A 196 -10.03 -3.04 -3.56
C ALA A 196 -10.36 -1.64 -3.03
N TYR A 197 -9.71 -0.63 -3.53
CA TYR A 197 -9.95 0.75 -3.14
C TYR A 197 -11.46 1.06 -3.03
N ASN A 198 -11.89 1.64 -1.92
CA ASN A 198 -13.27 1.95 -1.54
C ASN A 198 -14.20 0.78 -1.16
N SER A 199 -13.76 -0.46 -1.20
CA SER A 199 -14.57 -1.62 -0.79
C SER A 199 -13.72 -2.71 -0.12
N MET A 200 -12.98 -2.35 0.95
CA MET A 200 -12.14 -3.30 1.67
C MET A 200 -12.78 -3.70 3.01
N ASP A 201 -13.13 -4.96 3.15
CA ASP A 201 -13.48 -5.54 4.46
C ASP A 201 -12.29 -6.25 5.11
N VAL A 202 -11.15 -6.29 4.43
CA VAL A 202 -9.91 -6.95 4.86
C VAL A 202 -8.72 -6.01 4.74
N ASN A 203 -7.69 -6.24 5.55
CA ASN A 203 -6.40 -5.58 5.38
C ASN A 203 -5.58 -6.31 4.29
N PRO A 204 -5.36 -5.72 3.11
CA PRO A 204 -4.71 -6.42 2.00
C PRO A 204 -3.21 -6.63 2.21
N LEU A 205 -2.55 -5.80 3.01
CA LEU A 205 -1.09 -5.83 3.15
C LEU A 205 -0.59 -7.12 3.83
N PRO A 206 -1.04 -7.51 5.02
CA PRO A 206 -0.63 -8.76 5.63
C PRO A 206 -1.04 -9.98 4.80
N LEU A 207 -2.23 -9.97 4.18
CA LEU A 207 -2.67 -11.05 3.29
C LEU A 207 -1.72 -11.21 2.10
N ALA A 208 -1.29 -10.11 1.46
CA ALA A 208 -0.34 -10.15 0.35
C ALA A 208 1.04 -10.69 0.77
N ILE A 209 1.50 -10.38 1.99
CA ILE A 209 2.74 -10.91 2.55
C ILE A 209 2.60 -12.43 2.76
N MET A 210 1.51 -12.87 3.37
CA MET A 210 1.25 -14.30 3.62
C MET A 210 1.02 -15.08 2.33
N ALA A 211 0.51 -14.44 1.29
CA ALA A 211 0.35 -15.00 -0.05
C ALA A 211 1.63 -14.99 -0.90
N GLY A 212 2.77 -14.60 -0.34
CA GLY A 212 4.06 -14.63 -1.02
C GLY A 212 4.29 -13.52 -2.05
N LEU A 213 3.49 -12.45 -2.05
CA LEU A 213 3.70 -11.34 -3.00
C LEU A 213 4.91 -10.48 -2.67
N GLY A 214 5.45 -10.58 -1.46
CA GLY A 214 6.61 -9.82 -1.04
C GLY A 214 6.78 -9.70 0.47
N GLU A 215 7.62 -8.79 0.90
CA GLU A 215 7.89 -8.51 2.31
C GLU A 215 7.51 -7.08 2.71
N LEU A 216 7.31 -6.84 3.99
CA LEU A 216 7.04 -5.50 4.53
C LEU A 216 8.32 -4.65 4.54
N GLY A 217 8.32 -3.55 3.82
CA GLY A 217 9.43 -2.58 3.88
C GLY A 217 9.42 -1.75 5.17
N ARG A 218 10.57 -1.14 5.52
CA ARG A 218 10.67 -0.16 6.62
C ARG A 218 9.68 1.00 6.49
N HIS A 219 9.30 1.36 5.28
CA HIS A 219 8.30 2.39 4.98
C HIS A 219 6.84 1.92 5.11
N GLY A 220 6.60 0.70 5.59
CA GLY A 220 5.27 0.18 5.84
C GLY A 220 4.46 -0.25 4.60
N MET A 221 5.09 -0.38 3.43
CA MET A 221 4.47 -0.89 2.21
C MET A 221 5.07 -2.24 1.83
N LEU A 222 4.31 -3.03 1.06
CA LEU A 222 4.81 -4.25 0.43
C LEU A 222 6.00 -3.92 -0.47
N ILE A 223 7.03 -4.75 -0.45
CA ILE A 223 8.13 -4.76 -1.41
C ILE A 223 8.03 -6.06 -2.19
N HIS A 224 7.63 -5.96 -3.44
CA HIS A 224 7.62 -7.05 -4.41
C HIS A 224 9.00 -7.19 -5.07
N GLU A 225 9.36 -8.38 -5.49
CA GLU A 225 10.67 -8.66 -6.08
C GLU A 225 10.96 -7.81 -7.32
N GLU A 226 10.01 -7.74 -8.24
CA GLU A 226 10.17 -7.04 -9.52
C GLU A 226 9.70 -5.59 -9.48
N TYR A 227 8.55 -5.35 -8.80
CA TYR A 227 7.89 -4.04 -8.85
C TYR A 227 8.20 -3.16 -7.63
N GLY A 228 9.01 -3.65 -6.67
CA GLY A 228 9.32 -2.91 -5.44
C GLY A 228 8.06 -2.54 -4.67
N SER A 229 7.97 -1.30 -4.20
CA SER A 229 6.81 -0.81 -3.43
C SER A 229 5.79 -0.02 -4.27
N ARG A 230 5.74 -0.28 -5.60
CA ARG A 230 4.86 0.41 -6.55
C ARG A 230 3.60 -0.41 -6.89
N MET A 231 3.06 -1.15 -5.94
CA MET A 231 1.92 -2.01 -6.19
C MET A 231 0.65 -1.49 -5.51
N HIS A 232 -0.46 -1.56 -6.24
CA HIS A 232 -1.80 -1.41 -5.70
C HIS A 232 -2.35 -2.77 -5.37
N LEU A 233 -2.66 -3.01 -4.10
CA LEU A 233 -3.11 -4.30 -3.62
C LEU A 233 -4.63 -4.42 -3.69
N MET A 234 -5.09 -5.59 -4.10
CA MET A 234 -6.48 -5.99 -4.14
C MET A 234 -6.62 -7.46 -3.73
N VAL A 235 -7.77 -7.83 -3.22
CA VAL A 235 -8.02 -9.19 -2.72
C VAL A 235 -9.38 -9.67 -3.22
N VAL A 236 -9.47 -10.95 -3.55
CA VAL A 236 -10.75 -11.65 -3.69
C VAL A 236 -10.81 -12.74 -2.62
N THR A 237 -11.80 -12.67 -1.75
CA THR A 237 -12.03 -13.72 -0.76
C THR A 237 -13.09 -14.71 -1.27
N THR A 238 -12.91 -16.01 -1.00
CA THR A 238 -13.77 -17.07 -1.55
C THR A 238 -13.70 -18.35 -0.73
N ASP A 239 -14.69 -19.24 -0.96
CA ASP A 239 -14.68 -20.64 -0.50
C ASP A 239 -14.27 -21.63 -1.59
N LEU A 240 -13.89 -21.15 -2.80
CA LEU A 240 -13.35 -22.01 -3.85
C LEU A 240 -12.14 -22.79 -3.28
N PRO A 241 -12.11 -24.14 -3.37
CA PRO A 241 -11.00 -24.93 -2.86
C PRO A 241 -9.69 -24.61 -3.59
N LEU A 242 -8.71 -24.06 -2.87
CA LEU A 242 -7.43 -23.61 -3.41
C LEU A 242 -6.25 -24.13 -2.58
N ALA A 243 -5.12 -24.35 -3.21
CA ALA A 243 -3.83 -24.49 -2.54
C ALA A 243 -3.23 -23.12 -2.27
N VAL A 244 -2.63 -22.94 -1.11
CA VAL A 244 -2.03 -21.68 -0.68
C VAL A 244 -0.55 -21.61 -1.06
N ASP A 245 -0.05 -20.40 -1.20
CA ASP A 245 1.37 -20.09 -1.38
C ASP A 245 2.04 -19.81 -0.03
N GLU A 246 3.37 -19.90 -0.03
CA GLU A 246 4.19 -19.61 1.14
C GLU A 246 4.75 -18.18 1.07
N PRO A 247 4.95 -17.52 2.22
CA PRO A 247 5.64 -16.25 2.28
C PRO A 247 7.07 -16.34 1.72
N VAL A 248 7.52 -15.23 1.11
CA VAL A 248 8.85 -15.15 0.47
C VAL A 248 9.88 -14.43 1.34
N ASP A 249 11.16 -14.74 1.14
CA ASP A 249 12.30 -14.03 1.72
C ASP A 249 13.09 -13.33 0.60
N LEU A 250 12.93 -12.03 0.51
CA LEU A 250 13.59 -11.16 -0.48
C LEU A 250 14.80 -10.40 0.12
N ALA A 251 15.24 -10.77 1.31
CA ALA A 251 16.27 -10.08 2.10
C ALA A 251 15.95 -8.61 2.44
N VAL A 252 14.67 -8.26 2.49
CA VAL A 252 14.22 -6.90 2.83
C VAL A 252 14.64 -6.51 4.24
N GLU A 253 14.66 -7.46 5.18
CA GLU A 253 15.12 -7.20 6.55
C GLU A 253 16.55 -6.64 6.56
N GLU A 254 17.50 -7.33 5.95
CA GLU A 254 18.90 -6.92 5.93
C GLU A 254 19.08 -5.63 5.14
N PHE A 255 18.43 -5.54 3.97
CA PHE A 255 18.50 -4.34 3.14
C PHE A 255 18.00 -3.10 3.87
N CYS A 256 16.83 -3.17 4.49
CA CYS A 256 16.22 -2.07 5.22
C CYS A 256 17.03 -1.63 6.45
N ARG A 257 17.77 -2.56 7.10
CA ARG A 257 18.68 -2.22 8.22
C ARG A 257 19.79 -1.27 7.78
N TYR A 258 20.39 -1.49 6.61
CA TYR A 258 21.52 -0.69 6.13
C TYR A 258 21.10 0.49 5.27
N CYS A 259 20.10 0.36 4.41
CA CYS A 259 19.72 1.35 3.42
C CYS A 259 19.16 2.62 4.05
N LYS A 260 18.08 2.56 4.81
CA LYS A 260 17.39 3.69 5.49
C LYS A 260 17.10 4.92 4.60
N LYS A 261 17.11 4.76 3.25
CA LYS A 261 16.85 5.87 2.31
C LYS A 261 15.46 6.46 2.53
N CYS A 262 14.43 5.63 2.65
CA CYS A 262 13.06 6.07 2.90
C CYS A 262 12.94 6.90 4.19
N ALA A 263 13.66 6.53 5.26
CA ALA A 263 13.68 7.31 6.49
C ALA A 263 14.43 8.64 6.32
N ARG A 264 15.56 8.66 5.55
CA ARG A 264 16.31 9.88 5.26
C ARG A 264 15.56 10.90 4.42
N THR A 265 14.75 10.41 3.46
CA THR A 265 14.00 11.26 2.54
C THR A 265 12.63 11.66 3.07
N CYS A 266 12.12 10.98 4.11
CA CYS A 266 10.82 11.29 4.69
C CYS A 266 10.78 12.72 5.26
N PRO A 267 9.99 13.63 4.68
CA PRO A 267 9.96 15.03 5.14
C PRO A 267 9.34 15.18 6.53
N SER A 268 8.38 14.34 6.86
CA SER A 268 7.70 14.33 8.18
C SER A 268 8.39 13.45 9.21
N ARG A 269 9.52 12.78 8.85
CA ARG A 269 10.21 11.82 9.71
C ARG A 269 9.31 10.72 10.31
N SER A 270 8.28 10.36 9.57
CA SER A 270 7.32 9.34 9.99
C SER A 270 7.92 7.93 9.99
N ILE A 271 9.03 7.72 9.30
CA ILE A 271 9.69 6.42 9.17
C ILE A 271 10.89 6.36 10.11
N THR A 272 10.91 5.36 10.98
CA THR A 272 11.97 5.23 12.00
C THR A 272 13.35 4.94 11.41
N PHE A 273 14.40 5.53 12.00
CA PHE A 273 15.79 5.17 11.76
C PHE A 273 16.26 4.00 12.62
N SER A 274 15.52 3.68 13.69
CA SER A 274 15.87 2.60 14.61
C SER A 274 15.85 1.25 13.89
N ASP A 275 16.76 0.38 14.26
CA ASP A 275 16.74 -1.03 13.84
C ASP A 275 15.90 -1.89 14.79
N VAL A 276 15.48 -1.33 15.92
CA VAL A 276 14.52 -1.94 16.83
C VAL A 276 13.14 -1.91 16.17
N LYS A 277 12.46 -3.03 16.20
CA LYS A 277 11.08 -3.18 15.78
C LYS A 277 10.16 -3.09 16.99
N ASP A 278 8.98 -2.54 16.80
CA ASP A 278 7.93 -2.48 17.81
C ASP A 278 6.98 -3.66 17.63
N VAL A 279 6.43 -4.14 18.73
CA VAL A 279 5.30 -5.09 18.71
C VAL A 279 4.01 -4.29 18.79
N TYR A 280 3.14 -4.48 17.80
CA TYR A 280 1.83 -3.86 17.75
C TYR A 280 0.80 -4.86 17.24
N ASN A 281 -0.29 -5.04 17.97
CA ASN A 281 -1.34 -6.01 17.68
C ASN A 281 -0.76 -7.41 17.35
N GLY A 282 0.11 -7.92 18.21
CA GLY A 282 0.73 -9.23 18.03
C GLY A 282 1.81 -9.34 16.95
N VAL A 283 2.14 -8.23 16.24
CA VAL A 283 3.09 -8.23 15.13
C VAL A 283 4.32 -7.37 15.44
N GLU A 284 5.49 -7.96 15.30
CA GLU A 284 6.78 -7.28 15.37
C GLU A 284 7.18 -6.74 14.00
N LYS A 285 7.28 -5.40 13.88
CA LYS A 285 7.62 -4.70 12.63
C LYS A 285 8.19 -3.30 12.90
N TRP A 286 8.82 -2.69 11.90
CA TRP A 286 9.09 -1.26 11.95
C TRP A 286 7.78 -0.49 11.80
N ARG A 287 7.47 0.32 12.79
CA ARG A 287 6.29 1.18 12.76
C ARG A 287 6.58 2.47 12.02
N ILE A 288 5.57 2.97 11.33
CA ILE A 288 5.53 4.33 10.81
C ILE A 288 4.58 5.16 11.68
N ASN A 289 4.92 6.42 11.90
CA ASN A 289 3.97 7.38 12.46
C ASN A 289 3.02 7.83 11.37
N VAL A 290 1.83 7.23 11.36
CA VAL A 290 0.83 7.44 10.30
C VAL A 290 0.29 8.87 10.34
N ASP A 291 0.11 9.45 11.52
CA ASP A 291 -0.46 10.79 11.70
C ASP A 291 0.46 11.84 11.07
N SER A 292 1.76 11.79 11.40
CA SER A 292 2.73 12.72 10.81
C SER A 292 2.88 12.52 9.30
N CYS A 293 2.75 11.28 8.80
CA CYS A 293 2.74 10.99 7.37
C CYS A 293 1.53 11.62 6.67
N TYR A 294 0.34 11.48 7.24
CA TYR A 294 -0.89 12.06 6.70
C TYR A 294 -0.86 13.59 6.75
N MET A 295 -0.40 14.17 7.85
CA MET A 295 -0.26 15.63 7.96
C MET A 295 0.72 16.20 6.94
N ASN A 296 1.77 15.45 6.57
CA ASN A 296 2.64 15.85 5.47
C ASN A 296 1.93 15.82 4.11
N ARG A 297 1.10 14.80 3.84
CA ARG A 297 0.28 14.75 2.60
C ARG A 297 -0.65 15.96 2.52
N VAL A 298 -1.27 16.33 3.64
CA VAL A 298 -2.08 17.55 3.75
C VAL A 298 -1.24 18.80 3.47
N ALA A 299 -0.01 18.86 3.99
CA ALA A 299 0.86 20.01 3.83
C ALA A 299 1.34 20.24 2.40
N VAL A 300 1.60 19.15 1.65
CA VAL A 300 2.07 19.21 0.26
C VAL A 300 0.94 19.12 -0.77
N ASN A 301 -0.30 18.99 -0.34
CA ASN A 301 -1.50 18.91 -1.16
C ASN A 301 -1.54 17.78 -2.21
N HIS A 302 -0.73 16.73 -2.05
CA HIS A 302 -0.71 15.55 -2.91
C HIS A 302 -0.13 14.33 -2.17
N ASN A 303 -0.18 13.14 -2.81
CA ASN A 303 0.52 11.96 -2.29
C ASN A 303 2.04 12.18 -2.39
N CYS A 304 2.71 12.16 -1.23
CA CYS A 304 4.14 12.49 -1.13
C CYS A 304 5.05 11.52 -1.88
N LEU A 305 4.82 10.20 -1.75
CA LEU A 305 5.51 9.08 -2.40
C LEU A 305 7.06 9.06 -2.30
N TYR A 306 7.70 9.95 -1.54
CA TYR A 306 9.17 9.98 -1.39
C TYR A 306 9.77 8.66 -0.88
N CYS A 307 9.07 7.96 0.01
CA CYS A 307 9.53 6.67 0.52
C CYS A 307 9.53 5.59 -0.56
N THR A 308 8.56 5.65 -1.50
CA THR A 308 8.50 4.77 -2.66
C THR A 308 9.64 5.08 -3.63
N THR A 309 9.80 6.35 -4.04
CA THR A 309 10.83 6.73 -5.01
C THR A 309 12.26 6.49 -4.52
N SER A 310 12.49 6.62 -3.22
CA SER A 310 13.82 6.39 -2.63
C SER A 310 14.12 4.92 -2.32
N CYS A 311 13.16 4.01 -2.49
CA CYS A 311 13.37 2.59 -2.19
C CYS A 311 14.30 1.93 -3.20
N CYS A 312 15.35 1.25 -2.73
CA CYS A 312 16.30 0.54 -3.57
C CYS A 312 15.67 -0.57 -4.42
N TYR A 313 14.55 -1.13 -3.97
CA TYR A 313 13.81 -2.15 -4.71
C TYR A 313 12.96 -1.57 -5.85
N ASN A 314 12.74 -0.26 -5.89
CA ASN A 314 12.00 0.39 -6.98
C ASN A 314 12.92 0.68 -8.16
N LYS A 315 13.09 -0.31 -9.01
CA LYS A 315 13.80 -0.21 -10.29
C LYS A 315 12.82 -0.51 -11.43
N LYS A 316 13.19 -0.11 -12.64
CA LYS A 316 12.46 -0.52 -13.84
C LYS A 316 12.50 -2.05 -13.98
N PRO A 317 11.42 -2.69 -14.39
CA PRO A 317 11.43 -4.11 -14.72
C PRO A 317 12.51 -4.43 -15.75
N GLY A 318 13.13 -5.60 -15.63
CA GLY A 318 14.16 -6.05 -16.58
C GLY A 318 15.54 -5.41 -16.40
N VAL A 319 15.77 -4.60 -15.38
CA VAL A 319 17.10 -4.05 -15.10
C VAL A 319 18.01 -5.16 -14.60
N TRP A 320 18.97 -5.57 -15.44
CA TRP A 320 19.81 -6.74 -15.22
C TRP A 320 20.57 -6.77 -13.90
N TYR A 321 21.10 -5.62 -13.46
CA TYR A 321 21.84 -5.54 -12.19
C TYR A 321 20.92 -5.70 -10.98
N HIS A 322 19.64 -5.29 -11.07
CA HIS A 322 18.66 -5.55 -10.02
C HIS A 322 18.35 -7.04 -9.92
N THR A 323 18.10 -7.68 -11.06
CA THR A 323 17.88 -9.14 -11.14
C THR A 323 19.08 -9.92 -10.60
N LEU A 324 20.30 -9.48 -10.95
CA LEU A 324 21.54 -10.09 -10.44
C LEU A 324 21.66 -9.91 -8.91
N ALA A 325 21.42 -8.69 -8.39
CA ALA A 325 21.48 -8.40 -6.97
C ALA A 325 20.47 -9.25 -6.17
N MET A 326 19.23 -9.36 -6.66
CA MET A 326 18.18 -10.19 -6.05
C MET A 326 18.57 -11.68 -6.09
N GLY A 327 19.07 -12.16 -7.22
CA GLY A 327 19.55 -13.54 -7.35
C GLY A 327 20.71 -13.86 -6.40
N LEU A 328 21.63 -12.93 -6.22
CA LEU A 328 22.75 -13.06 -5.26
C LEU A 328 22.24 -13.07 -3.82
N LEU A 329 21.35 -12.16 -3.45
CA LEU A 329 20.78 -12.07 -2.10
C LEU A 329 20.00 -13.33 -1.71
N LYS A 330 19.16 -13.84 -2.62
CA LYS A 330 18.40 -15.08 -2.38
C LYS A 330 19.27 -16.30 -2.15
N LYS A 331 20.38 -16.41 -2.89
CA LYS A 331 21.34 -17.52 -2.77
C LYS A 331 22.28 -17.37 -1.57
N THR A 332 22.41 -16.17 -1.02
CA THR A 332 23.33 -15.91 0.10
C THR A 332 22.73 -16.40 1.42
N PRO A 333 23.43 -17.28 2.16
CA PRO A 333 23.01 -17.67 3.50
C PRO A 333 22.80 -16.45 4.41
N LEU A 334 21.77 -16.51 5.27
CA LEU A 334 21.34 -15.40 6.13
C LEU A 334 22.51 -14.71 6.88
N ARG A 335 23.43 -15.49 7.41
CA ARG A 335 24.60 -14.98 8.16
C ARG A 335 25.56 -14.13 7.32
N LEU A 336 25.63 -14.39 6.01
CA LEU A 336 26.52 -13.69 5.06
C LEU A 336 25.84 -12.52 4.33
N ARG A 337 24.52 -12.42 4.39
CA ARG A 337 23.76 -11.34 3.72
C ARG A 337 24.25 -9.93 4.07
N PRO A 338 24.61 -9.59 5.32
CA PRO A 338 25.14 -8.26 5.63
C PRO A 338 26.39 -7.90 4.82
N LEU A 339 27.23 -8.86 4.46
CA LEU A 339 28.44 -8.63 3.65
C LEU A 339 28.09 -8.30 2.20
N VAL A 340 27.00 -8.83 1.68
CA VAL A 340 26.50 -8.55 0.32
C VAL A 340 25.66 -7.30 0.26
N VAL A 341 24.78 -7.08 1.24
CA VAL A 341 23.86 -5.94 1.28
C VAL A 341 24.59 -4.61 1.37
N ARG A 342 25.66 -4.53 2.18
CA ARG A 342 26.42 -3.27 2.36
C ARG A 342 26.99 -2.71 1.05
N PRO A 343 27.74 -3.51 0.23
CA PRO A 343 28.20 -3.04 -1.07
C PRO A 343 27.04 -2.68 -2.02
N LEU A 344 25.95 -3.45 -2.03
CA LEU A 344 24.80 -3.17 -2.88
C LEU A 344 24.11 -1.84 -2.51
N VAL A 345 23.97 -1.54 -1.23
CA VAL A 345 23.45 -0.24 -0.76
C VAL A 345 24.39 0.89 -1.13
N TRP A 346 25.72 0.69 -0.98
CA TRP A 346 26.71 1.67 -1.39
C TRP A 346 26.67 1.93 -2.91
N MET A 347 26.59 0.89 -3.73
CA MET A 347 26.41 1.03 -5.18
C MET A 347 25.12 1.77 -5.53
N ASP A 348 24.01 1.44 -4.88
CA ASP A 348 22.75 2.15 -5.09
C ASP A 348 22.85 3.63 -4.66
N ASP A 349 23.57 3.94 -3.60
CA ASP A 349 23.86 5.33 -3.17
C ASP A 349 24.72 6.08 -4.19
N LEU A 350 25.67 5.39 -4.85
CA LEU A 350 26.54 5.96 -5.87
C LEU A 350 25.79 6.26 -7.19
N PHE A 351 24.99 5.32 -7.67
CA PHE A 351 24.31 5.44 -8.97
C PHE A 351 23.04 6.28 -8.92
N TRP A 352 22.26 6.18 -7.82
CA TRP A 352 20.98 6.89 -7.69
C TRP A 352 20.95 7.94 -6.58
N GLY A 353 22.04 8.08 -5.84
CA GLY A 353 22.14 9.02 -4.73
C GLY A 353 21.42 8.54 -3.46
N LYS A 354 21.79 9.17 -2.35
CA LYS A 354 21.19 8.88 -1.04
C LYS A 354 19.76 9.41 -0.91
N ARG A 355 19.35 10.32 -1.78
CA ARG A 355 18.03 10.94 -1.84
C ARG A 355 17.64 11.09 -3.30
N PRO A 356 17.31 9.98 -3.98
CA PRO A 356 16.98 10.05 -5.39
C PRO A 356 15.71 10.89 -5.59
N HIS A 357 15.80 11.80 -6.53
CA HIS A 357 14.67 12.56 -7.04
C HIS A 357 14.84 12.60 -8.56
N VAL A 358 13.88 12.05 -9.26
CA VAL A 358 13.86 12.03 -10.72
C VAL A 358 12.59 12.73 -11.17
N GLY A 359 12.68 14.04 -11.40
CA GLY A 359 11.60 14.80 -12.02
C GLY A 359 11.46 14.41 -13.49
N MET A 360 10.24 14.28 -13.99
CA MET A 360 9.97 14.17 -15.43
C MET A 360 9.73 15.59 -15.97
N LYS A 361 10.75 16.20 -16.54
CA LYS A 361 10.75 17.62 -16.96
C LYS A 361 9.58 18.02 -17.87
N TRP A 362 9.08 17.11 -18.69
CA TRP A 362 7.97 17.39 -19.60
C TRP A 362 6.58 17.26 -18.94
N LEU A 363 6.52 16.71 -17.72
CA LEU A 363 5.33 16.57 -16.91
C LEU A 363 5.37 17.49 -15.66
N ASP A 364 6.47 18.21 -15.47
CA ASP A 364 6.53 19.30 -14.50
C ASP A 364 5.64 20.43 -15.03
N TYR A 365 4.36 20.34 -14.73
CA TYR A 365 3.53 21.52 -14.75
C TYR A 365 4.10 22.49 -13.73
N ASP A 366 4.36 23.72 -14.12
CA ASP A 366 4.46 24.83 -13.18
C ASP A 366 3.10 24.91 -12.47
N SER A 367 2.97 24.14 -11.41
CA SER A 367 1.74 24.01 -10.63
C SER A 367 1.65 25.08 -9.56
N ASP A 368 2.16 26.27 -9.83
CA ASP A 368 1.75 27.42 -9.05
C ASP A 368 0.25 27.59 -9.30
N PRO A 369 -0.59 27.47 -8.26
CA PRO A 369 -2.02 27.72 -8.42
C PRO A 369 -2.20 29.11 -9.04
N PRO A 370 -3.07 29.28 -10.02
CA PRO A 370 -3.22 30.54 -10.76
C PRO A 370 -3.56 31.76 -9.90
N ASP A 371 -3.88 31.56 -8.65
CA ASP A 371 -4.27 32.58 -7.67
C ASP A 371 -3.23 32.82 -6.56
N GLY A 372 -2.07 32.13 -6.59
CA GLY A 372 -1.03 32.30 -5.57
C GLY A 372 -1.45 31.89 -4.14
N THR A 373 -2.63 31.31 -3.97
CA THR A 373 -3.22 30.99 -2.67
C THR A 373 -2.77 29.62 -2.13
N CYS A 374 -1.50 29.30 -2.21
CA CYS A 374 -0.97 28.24 -1.38
C CYS A 374 -0.67 28.79 0.02
N ASP A 375 -1.71 28.96 0.84
CA ASP A 375 -1.63 29.40 2.24
C ASP A 375 -0.95 28.40 3.17
N VAL A 376 -0.28 27.40 2.60
CA VAL A 376 0.40 26.34 3.35
C VAL A 376 1.88 26.67 3.45
N PRO A 377 2.38 27.06 4.64
CA PRO A 377 3.83 27.20 4.83
C PRO A 377 4.54 25.90 4.48
N GLY A 378 5.37 25.92 3.43
CA GLY A 378 6.11 24.76 2.93
C GLY A 378 5.66 24.21 1.56
N CYS A 379 4.51 24.58 1.04
CA CYS A 379 4.07 24.18 -0.29
C CYS A 379 5.01 24.74 -1.39
N VAL A 380 5.43 25.97 -1.27
CA VAL A 380 6.34 26.66 -2.21
C VAL A 380 7.77 26.16 -2.11
N ALA A 381 8.19 25.65 -0.94
CA ALA A 381 9.57 25.24 -0.72
C ALA A 381 9.96 23.90 -1.40
N LEU A 382 9.00 23.07 -1.76
CA LEU A 382 9.25 21.77 -2.39
C LEU A 382 9.34 21.84 -3.90
N HIS A 383 8.75 22.86 -4.55
CA HIS A 383 8.68 22.98 -6.00
C HIS A 383 9.74 23.88 -6.65
N ARG A 384 10.51 24.63 -5.88
CA ARG A 384 11.61 25.46 -6.42
C ARG A 384 12.97 24.78 -6.24
N PRO A 385 13.68 24.42 -7.34
CA PRO A 385 15.03 23.84 -7.26
C PRO A 385 16.07 24.77 -6.60
N GLN A 386 15.74 26.03 -6.32
CA GLN A 386 16.71 27.06 -5.89
C GLN A 386 16.63 27.48 -4.42
N HIS A 387 15.70 27.01 -3.62
CA HIS A 387 15.67 27.40 -2.22
C HIS A 387 16.41 26.43 -1.30
N LYS A 388 17.72 26.59 -1.21
CA LYS A 388 18.60 26.04 -0.15
C LYS A 388 18.29 26.57 1.27
N LYS A 389 17.16 27.21 1.52
CA LYS A 389 16.80 27.60 2.88
C LYS A 389 16.27 26.38 3.62
N ARG A 390 17.03 25.95 4.62
CA ARG A 390 16.64 24.95 5.62
C ARG A 390 15.23 25.26 6.11
N LEU A 391 14.29 24.35 5.86
CA LEU A 391 13.04 24.32 6.63
C LEU A 391 13.42 24.34 8.11
N GLN A 392 12.99 25.36 8.83
CA GLN A 392 13.08 25.37 10.28
C GLN A 392 12.33 24.13 10.76
N ARG A 393 13.08 23.24 11.40
CA ARG A 393 12.57 21.98 11.93
C ARG A 393 11.52 22.32 12.98
N PRO A 394 10.29 21.75 12.91
CA PRO A 394 9.46 21.71 14.10
C PRO A 394 10.27 20.99 15.17
N GLY A 395 10.25 21.53 16.38
CA GLY A 395 10.96 20.98 17.52
C GLY A 395 10.62 19.50 17.76
N PRO A 396 11.44 18.80 18.54
CA PRO A 396 11.36 17.35 18.72
C PRO A 396 10.10 16.84 19.48
N GLU A 397 9.18 17.69 19.87
CA GLU A 397 8.10 17.33 20.77
C GLU A 397 6.74 17.87 20.32
N ALA A 398 6.06 17.09 19.47
CA ALA A 398 4.61 17.02 19.59
C ALA A 398 4.27 15.57 20.00
N PRO A 399 3.76 15.31 21.21
CA PRO A 399 3.33 13.98 21.58
C PRO A 399 2.23 13.55 20.63
N SER A 400 2.35 12.33 20.08
CA SER A 400 1.30 11.71 19.28
C SER A 400 0.07 11.54 20.18
N ARG A 401 -0.91 12.43 20.08
CA ARG A 401 -2.13 12.38 20.88
C ARG A 401 -3.08 11.26 20.47
N LEU A 402 -2.80 10.53 19.40
CA LEU A 402 -3.72 9.55 18.82
C LEU A 402 -3.32 8.09 19.03
N TYR A 403 -2.14 7.80 19.57
CA TYR A 403 -1.76 6.46 20.00
C TYR A 403 -1.03 6.54 21.33
N PRO A 404 -1.75 6.67 22.46
CA PRO A 404 -1.13 6.44 23.75
C PRO A 404 -0.72 4.97 23.81
N SER A 405 0.53 4.73 24.16
CA SER A 405 1.06 3.38 24.41
C SER A 405 0.35 2.63 25.54
N ASP A 406 -0.60 3.26 26.21
CA ASP A 406 -1.12 2.81 27.51
C ASP A 406 -2.64 2.90 27.66
N ARG A 407 -3.44 2.78 26.60
CA ARG A 407 -4.87 2.56 26.86
C ARG A 407 -5.14 1.07 27.03
N PRO A 408 -5.55 0.63 28.25
CA PRO A 408 -6.12 -0.69 28.41
C PRO A 408 -7.40 -0.75 27.58
N VAL A 409 -7.54 -1.79 26.75
CA VAL A 409 -8.79 -2.12 26.09
C VAL A 409 -9.78 -2.44 27.19
N SER A 410 -10.73 -1.55 27.45
CA SER A 410 -11.87 -1.90 28.30
C SER A 410 -12.71 -2.90 27.52
N VAL A 411 -12.63 -4.15 27.96
CA VAL A 411 -13.58 -5.19 27.59
C VAL A 411 -14.86 -4.89 28.35
N SER A 412 -15.89 -4.48 27.65
CA SER A 412 -17.28 -4.57 28.10
C SER A 412 -18.16 -4.85 26.88
#